data_686a75c998db2469d3faccb3dbd086ec
#
_entry.id   686a75c998db2469d3faccb3dbd086ec
#
_cell.length_a   1.000
_cell.length_b   1.000
_cell.length_c   1.000
_cell.angle_alpha   90.00
_cell.angle_beta   90.00
_cell.angle_gamma   90.00
#
_symmetry.space_group_name_H-M   'P 1'
#
loop_
_entity.id
_entity.type
_entity.pdbx_description
1 polymer ?
#
loop_
_entity_poly.entity_id
_entity_poly.type
_entity_poly.pdbx_seq_one_letter_code
_entity_poly.pdbx_strand_id
1 'polypeptide(L)'
;MFRVVVCDDEKTALTMYVNLCRRICAKHGIDVAIKEYDSGSDLMFDLEEPKFHNTLDLLFLDISMPGMSGVEVAKEARKAGYTGVIIFVTASDEHYSDAFDIGAFHYIKKGDSAARFEEIFLKAVDMARTINQKEISLSGWGEIRKIKVNDISYFEVINRIIHVYYDEGEFQFQGNLSVLEQQLADAGFLRVHRNYLISLSHVESITFKYVLMTNGKELPVGRTRYSELKEAVKNMIFH
;
A
#
# COMPACT_ATOMS: atom_id res chain seq x y z
N MET A 1 -2.32 -9.17 13.63
CA MET A 1 -1.74 -10.26 12.80
C MET A 1 -1.02 -9.61 11.62
N PHE A 2 0.28 -9.79 11.49
CA PHE A 2 1.11 -9.26 10.41
C PHE A 2 0.97 -10.15 9.16
N ARG A 3 0.76 -9.56 7.98
CA ARG A 3 0.49 -10.32 6.75
C ARG A 3 1.65 -10.22 5.78
N VAL A 4 2.18 -11.37 5.40
CA VAL A 4 3.33 -11.51 4.51
C VAL A 4 2.94 -12.35 3.30
N VAL A 5 3.36 -11.91 2.13
CA VAL A 5 3.35 -12.71 0.91
C VAL A 5 4.78 -13.03 0.52
N VAL A 6 5.02 -14.28 0.12
CA VAL A 6 6.25 -14.72 -0.51
C VAL A 6 5.91 -15.29 -1.88
N CYS A 7 6.56 -14.78 -2.93
CA CYS A 7 6.36 -15.23 -4.30
C CYS A 7 7.70 -15.59 -4.94
N ASP A 8 7.85 -16.86 -5.34
CA ASP A 8 9.06 -17.41 -5.94
C ASP A 8 8.68 -18.69 -6.71
N ASP A 9 9.01 -18.80 -8.00
CA ASP A 9 8.67 -19.96 -8.84
C ASP A 9 9.48 -21.21 -8.47
N GLU A 10 10.59 -21.04 -7.77
CA GLU A 10 11.40 -22.13 -7.26
C GLU A 10 10.85 -22.62 -5.90
N LYS A 11 10.17 -23.76 -5.89
CA LYS A 11 9.54 -24.33 -4.67
C LYS A 11 10.47 -24.50 -3.48
N THR A 12 11.75 -24.80 -3.74
CA THR A 12 12.76 -24.94 -2.69
C THR A 12 13.06 -23.60 -2.02
N ALA A 13 13.23 -22.53 -2.81
CA ALA A 13 13.43 -21.17 -2.33
C ALA A 13 12.17 -20.65 -1.61
N LEU A 14 10.98 -20.81 -2.21
CA LEU A 14 9.70 -20.44 -1.63
C LEU A 14 9.52 -21.06 -0.22
N THR A 15 9.68 -22.38 -0.12
CA THR A 15 9.57 -23.10 1.16
C THR A 15 10.61 -22.63 2.18
N MET A 16 11.83 -22.38 1.74
CA MET A 16 12.92 -21.92 2.61
C MET A 16 12.61 -20.53 3.19
N TYR A 17 12.21 -19.56 2.38
CA TYR A 17 11.92 -18.20 2.84
C TYR A 17 10.67 -18.15 3.71
N VAL A 18 9.62 -18.90 3.38
CA VAL A 18 8.42 -19.01 4.22
C VAL A 18 8.76 -19.57 5.60
N ASN A 19 9.55 -20.65 5.67
CA ASN A 19 9.98 -21.23 6.96
C ASN A 19 10.88 -20.26 7.71
N LEU A 20 11.73 -19.50 7.04
CA LEU A 20 12.59 -18.48 7.64
C LEU A 20 11.75 -17.36 8.25
N CYS A 21 10.76 -16.85 7.53
CA CYS A 21 9.81 -15.85 8.04
C CYS A 21 9.05 -16.38 9.28
N ARG A 22 8.49 -17.60 9.22
CA ARG A 22 7.78 -18.21 10.35
C ARG A 22 8.68 -18.32 11.59
N ARG A 23 9.92 -18.79 11.41
CA ARG A 23 10.87 -18.94 12.51
C ARG A 23 11.26 -17.60 13.12
N ILE A 24 11.51 -16.58 12.32
CA ILE A 24 11.83 -15.23 12.80
C ILE A 24 10.64 -14.65 13.56
N CYS A 25 9.43 -14.76 13.01
CA CYS A 25 8.22 -14.28 13.66
C CYS A 25 7.98 -14.97 15.02
N ALA A 26 8.14 -16.30 15.07
CA ALA A 26 8.02 -17.06 16.34
C ALA A 26 9.07 -16.61 17.37
N LYS A 27 10.32 -16.39 16.95
CA LYS A 27 11.42 -15.94 17.81
C LYS A 27 11.15 -14.56 18.42
N HIS A 28 10.51 -13.66 17.65
CA HIS A 28 10.26 -12.27 18.06
C HIS A 28 8.82 -12.00 18.51
N GLY A 29 7.99 -13.02 18.70
CA GLY A 29 6.62 -12.88 19.17
C GLY A 29 5.71 -12.12 18.19
N ILE A 30 5.97 -12.22 16.88
CA ILE A 30 5.17 -11.59 15.83
C ILE A 30 4.10 -12.58 15.40
N ASP A 31 2.83 -12.22 15.60
CA ASP A 31 1.70 -12.97 15.06
C ASP A 31 1.60 -12.71 13.55
N VAL A 32 1.78 -13.77 12.72
CA VAL A 32 1.94 -13.65 11.26
C VAL A 32 1.04 -14.60 10.49
N ALA A 33 0.43 -14.08 9.43
CA ALA A 33 -0.16 -14.88 8.35
C ALA A 33 0.73 -14.79 7.11
N ILE A 34 1.13 -15.94 6.56
CA ILE A 34 1.97 -15.99 5.37
C ILE A 34 1.20 -16.70 4.26
N LYS A 35 1.09 -16.04 3.10
CA LYS A 35 0.54 -16.60 1.88
C LYS A 35 1.66 -16.80 0.86
N GLU A 36 1.60 -17.91 0.15
CA GLU A 36 2.67 -18.39 -0.75
C GLU A 36 2.15 -18.38 -2.19
N TYR A 37 2.97 -17.94 -3.14
CA TYR A 37 2.69 -17.97 -4.56
C TYR A 37 3.92 -18.49 -5.30
N ASP A 38 3.69 -19.35 -6.29
CA ASP A 38 4.73 -19.86 -7.19
C ASP A 38 4.66 -19.22 -8.60
N SER A 39 3.85 -18.17 -8.74
CA SER A 39 3.63 -17.43 -9.98
C SER A 39 3.32 -15.97 -9.72
N GLY A 40 3.96 -15.07 -10.46
CA GLY A 40 3.65 -13.64 -10.43
C GLY A 40 2.23 -13.33 -10.89
N SER A 41 1.71 -14.08 -11.85
CA SER A 41 0.35 -13.89 -12.39
C SER A 41 -0.74 -14.24 -11.36
N ASP A 42 -0.56 -15.34 -10.60
CA ASP A 42 -1.52 -15.72 -9.56
C ASP A 42 -1.51 -14.73 -8.39
N LEU A 43 -0.34 -14.22 -8.05
CA LEU A 43 -0.21 -13.17 -7.05
C LEU A 43 -0.91 -11.88 -7.51
N MET A 44 -0.76 -11.49 -8.79
CA MET A 44 -1.41 -10.28 -9.32
C MET A 44 -2.93 -10.39 -9.28
N PHE A 45 -3.49 -11.55 -9.59
CA PHE A 45 -4.94 -11.76 -9.50
C PHE A 45 -5.50 -11.40 -8.12
N ASP A 46 -4.79 -11.77 -7.04
CA ASP A 46 -5.20 -11.42 -5.68
C ASP A 46 -4.86 -9.95 -5.32
N LEU A 47 -3.74 -9.41 -5.83
CA LEU A 47 -3.34 -8.02 -5.57
C LEU A 47 -4.27 -6.99 -6.24
N GLU A 48 -5.00 -7.35 -7.29
CA GLU A 48 -6.04 -6.50 -7.89
C GLU A 48 -7.24 -6.31 -6.95
N GLU A 49 -7.44 -7.21 -5.97
CA GLU A 49 -8.49 -7.02 -4.96
C GLU A 49 -8.07 -6.02 -3.87
N PRO A 50 -8.77 -4.86 -3.74
CA PRO A 50 -8.45 -3.84 -2.74
C PRO A 50 -8.39 -4.38 -1.30
N LYS A 51 -9.26 -5.32 -0.95
CA LYS A 51 -9.26 -5.96 0.38
C LYS A 51 -7.99 -6.75 0.65
N PHE A 52 -7.37 -7.31 -0.38
CA PHE A 52 -6.15 -8.08 -0.23
C PHE A 52 -4.93 -7.17 -0.08
N HIS A 53 -4.69 -6.27 -1.04
CA HIS A 53 -3.49 -5.45 -1.01
C HIS A 53 -3.48 -4.40 0.13
N ASN A 54 -4.64 -3.84 0.53
CA ASN A 54 -4.74 -2.91 1.66
C ASN A 54 -4.45 -3.56 3.01
N THR A 55 -4.52 -4.88 3.11
CA THR A 55 -4.23 -5.61 4.34
C THR A 55 -2.86 -6.30 4.35
N LEU A 56 -2.14 -6.25 3.23
CA LEU A 56 -0.82 -6.86 3.08
C LEU A 56 0.27 -5.92 3.60
N ASP A 57 1.05 -6.38 4.57
CA ASP A 57 2.11 -5.59 5.20
C ASP A 57 3.44 -5.69 4.46
N LEU A 58 3.79 -6.88 3.98
CA LEU A 58 5.10 -7.18 3.43
C LEU A 58 5.02 -8.15 2.26
N LEU A 59 5.67 -7.81 1.16
CA LEU A 59 5.74 -8.60 -0.06
C LEU A 59 7.20 -8.95 -0.38
N PHE A 60 7.51 -10.26 -0.36
CA PHE A 60 8.76 -10.80 -0.89
C PHE A 60 8.54 -11.30 -2.31
N LEU A 61 9.38 -10.85 -3.24
CA LEU A 61 9.29 -11.18 -4.66
C LEU A 61 10.63 -11.69 -5.19
N ASP A 62 10.63 -12.87 -5.78
CA ASP A 62 11.71 -13.18 -6.72
C ASP A 62 11.56 -12.34 -7.99
N ILE A 63 12.65 -11.83 -8.50
CA ILE A 63 12.67 -11.04 -9.72
C ILE A 63 12.54 -11.94 -10.95
N SER A 64 13.22 -13.08 -10.95
CA SER A 64 13.42 -13.91 -12.13
C SER A 64 12.37 -15.03 -12.26
N MET A 65 11.09 -14.64 -12.29
CA MET A 65 10.00 -15.61 -12.46
C MET A 65 9.56 -15.71 -13.92
N PRO A 66 9.16 -16.92 -14.40
CA PRO A 66 8.59 -17.10 -15.73
C PRO A 66 7.28 -16.36 -15.93
N GLY A 67 7.05 -15.84 -17.11
CA GLY A 67 5.82 -15.12 -17.47
C GLY A 67 5.83 -13.69 -16.95
N MET A 68 5.49 -13.47 -15.69
CA MET A 68 5.48 -12.14 -15.06
C MET A 68 6.61 -12.04 -14.01
N SER A 69 7.58 -11.20 -14.25
CA SER A 69 8.71 -10.98 -13.34
C SER A 69 8.28 -10.28 -12.04
N GLY A 70 9.05 -10.46 -10.95
CA GLY A 70 8.78 -9.78 -9.69
C GLY A 70 8.80 -8.25 -9.80
N VAL A 71 9.59 -7.69 -10.71
CA VAL A 71 9.61 -6.25 -11.02
C VAL A 71 8.28 -5.80 -11.62
N GLU A 72 7.73 -6.58 -12.57
CA GLU A 72 6.42 -6.28 -13.16
C GLU A 72 5.30 -6.42 -12.12
N VAL A 73 5.32 -7.49 -11.30
CA VAL A 73 4.38 -7.66 -10.17
C VAL A 73 4.43 -6.44 -9.24
N ALA A 74 5.61 -6.01 -8.84
CA ALA A 74 5.77 -4.86 -7.95
C ALA A 74 5.24 -3.55 -8.56
N LYS A 75 5.51 -3.31 -9.85
CA LYS A 75 4.97 -2.16 -10.60
C LYS A 75 3.44 -2.17 -10.64
N GLU A 76 2.86 -3.31 -10.99
CA GLU A 76 1.39 -3.44 -11.05
C GLU A 76 0.75 -3.38 -9.66
N ALA A 77 1.39 -3.95 -8.62
CA ALA A 77 0.94 -3.82 -7.24
C ALA A 77 0.89 -2.35 -6.79
N ARG A 78 1.93 -1.56 -7.11
CA ARG A 78 1.94 -0.11 -6.84
C ARG A 78 0.83 0.62 -7.59
N LYS A 79 0.59 0.28 -8.86
CA LYS A 79 -0.53 0.83 -9.65
C LYS A 79 -1.91 0.48 -9.05
N ALA A 80 -2.05 -0.73 -8.51
CA ALA A 80 -3.27 -1.17 -7.83
C ALA A 80 -3.46 -0.48 -6.46
N GLY A 81 -2.47 0.30 -5.98
CA GLY A 81 -2.56 1.04 -4.72
C GLY A 81 -1.86 0.36 -3.52
N TYR A 82 -1.10 -0.70 -3.74
CA TYR A 82 -0.33 -1.33 -2.66
C TYR A 82 0.74 -0.38 -2.12
N THR A 83 0.62 0.02 -0.85
CA THR A 83 1.55 0.93 -0.15
C THR A 83 2.47 0.21 0.83
N GLY A 84 2.30 -1.11 1.02
CA GLY A 84 3.10 -1.91 1.94
C GLY A 84 4.56 -2.06 1.51
N VAL A 85 5.33 -2.74 2.32
CA VAL A 85 6.78 -2.93 2.10
C VAL A 85 7.02 -3.99 1.02
N ILE A 86 7.91 -3.72 0.08
CA ILE A 86 8.38 -4.68 -0.94
C ILE A 86 9.85 -4.99 -0.71
N ILE A 87 10.19 -6.27 -0.70
CA ILE A 87 11.56 -6.78 -0.69
C ILE A 87 11.74 -7.72 -1.88
N PHE A 88 12.76 -7.46 -2.70
CA PHE A 88 13.16 -8.39 -3.72
C PHE A 88 14.15 -9.42 -3.18
N VAL A 89 13.96 -10.68 -3.59
CA VAL A 89 14.85 -11.80 -3.27
C VAL A 89 15.23 -12.46 -4.58
N THR A 90 16.50 -12.39 -5.01
CA THR A 90 16.89 -12.88 -6.32
C THR A 90 18.32 -13.39 -6.37
N ALA A 91 18.64 -14.21 -7.36
CA ALA A 91 19.97 -14.73 -7.61
C ALA A 91 20.86 -13.74 -8.40
N SER A 92 20.28 -12.76 -9.12
CA SER A 92 21.00 -11.84 -10.01
C SER A 92 21.04 -10.41 -9.45
N ASP A 93 22.15 -9.73 -9.67
CA ASP A 93 22.35 -8.32 -9.32
C ASP A 93 21.94 -7.37 -10.49
N GLU A 94 21.47 -7.90 -11.63
CA GLU A 94 21.23 -7.13 -12.87
C GLU A 94 20.05 -6.14 -12.80
N HIS A 95 19.11 -6.33 -11.88
CA HIS A 95 17.88 -5.52 -11.78
C HIS A 95 17.89 -4.54 -10.58
N TYR A 96 19.07 -4.22 -10.07
CA TYR A 96 19.18 -3.34 -8.89
C TYR A 96 18.63 -1.93 -9.14
N SER A 97 18.77 -1.40 -10.37
CA SER A 97 18.23 -0.09 -10.76
C SER A 97 16.70 -0.07 -10.80
N ASP A 98 16.09 -1.14 -11.32
CA ASP A 98 14.62 -1.22 -11.46
C ASP A 98 13.91 -1.31 -10.12
N ALA A 99 14.55 -1.94 -9.12
CA ALA A 99 14.03 -2.03 -7.76
C ALA A 99 13.98 -0.67 -7.05
N PHE A 100 14.92 0.22 -7.37
CA PHE A 100 14.97 1.57 -6.79
C PHE A 100 13.80 2.44 -7.26
N ASP A 101 13.46 2.36 -8.54
CA ASP A 101 12.37 3.14 -9.16
C ASP A 101 10.97 2.75 -8.64
N ILE A 102 10.83 1.53 -8.09
CA ILE A 102 9.56 1.01 -7.54
C ILE A 102 9.38 1.40 -6.06
N GLY A 103 10.40 1.99 -5.43
CA GLY A 103 10.40 2.23 -3.99
C GLY A 103 10.45 0.94 -3.18
N ALA A 104 11.18 -0.08 -3.66
CA ALA A 104 11.44 -1.28 -2.88
C ALA A 104 12.25 -0.93 -1.63
N PHE A 105 11.87 -1.52 -0.49
CA PHE A 105 12.53 -1.28 0.78
C PHE A 105 13.95 -1.86 0.81
N HIS A 106 14.10 -3.06 0.25
CA HIS A 106 15.39 -3.74 0.24
C HIS A 106 15.49 -4.79 -0.88
N TYR A 107 16.72 -5.22 -1.08
CA TYR A 107 17.10 -6.27 -2.01
C TYR A 107 17.94 -7.31 -1.27
N ILE A 108 17.55 -8.59 -1.36
CA ILE A 108 18.23 -9.72 -0.73
C ILE A 108 18.75 -10.64 -1.83
N LYS A 109 20.00 -11.02 -1.76
CA LYS A 109 20.58 -12.00 -2.68
C LYS A 109 20.24 -13.42 -2.23
N LYS A 110 19.75 -14.28 -3.16
CA LYS A 110 19.58 -15.71 -2.87
C LYS A 110 20.93 -16.29 -2.46
N GLY A 111 20.98 -16.88 -1.26
CA GLY A 111 22.22 -17.36 -0.64
C GLY A 111 22.80 -16.45 0.45
N ASP A 112 22.24 -15.27 0.67
CA ASP A 112 22.58 -14.46 1.84
C ASP A 112 22.35 -15.25 3.14
N SER A 113 23.11 -14.92 4.17
CA SER A 113 23.00 -15.60 5.46
C SER A 113 21.62 -15.39 6.11
N ALA A 114 21.15 -16.40 6.85
CA ALA A 114 19.89 -16.29 7.61
C ALA A 114 19.90 -15.10 8.58
N ALA A 115 21.06 -14.73 9.12
CA ALA A 115 21.21 -13.57 10.00
C ALA A 115 20.96 -12.24 9.23
N ARG A 116 21.47 -12.14 7.99
CA ARG A 116 21.24 -10.97 7.14
C ARG A 116 19.77 -10.86 6.74
N PHE A 117 19.13 -11.97 6.40
CA PHE A 117 17.70 -12.00 6.13
C PHE A 117 16.88 -11.58 7.35
N GLU A 118 17.19 -12.10 8.55
CA GLU A 118 16.51 -11.72 9.81
C GLU A 118 16.63 -10.22 10.08
N GLU A 119 17.82 -9.64 9.91
CA GLU A 119 18.05 -8.20 10.09
C GLU A 119 17.14 -7.36 9.16
N ILE A 120 17.11 -7.71 7.87
CA ILE A 120 16.30 -6.98 6.87
C ILE A 120 14.81 -7.17 7.12
N PHE A 121 14.39 -8.40 7.44
CA PHE A 121 13.01 -8.73 7.76
C PHE A 121 12.48 -7.91 8.94
N LEU A 122 13.24 -7.80 10.02
CA LEU A 122 12.82 -7.03 11.21
C LEU A 122 12.74 -5.53 10.90
N LYS A 123 13.67 -4.98 10.12
CA LYS A 123 13.58 -3.58 9.64
C LYS A 123 12.33 -3.38 8.76
N ALA A 124 11.99 -4.34 7.92
CA ALA A 124 10.79 -4.29 7.11
C ALA A 124 9.50 -4.37 7.94
N VAL A 125 9.48 -5.20 8.98
CA VAL A 125 8.37 -5.25 9.95
C VAL A 125 8.18 -3.90 10.64
N ASP A 126 9.26 -3.27 11.09
CA ASP A 126 9.19 -1.96 11.74
C ASP A 126 8.73 -0.87 10.77
N MET A 127 9.20 -0.91 9.52
CA MET A 127 8.74 0.01 8.47
C MET A 127 7.25 -0.19 8.16
N ALA A 128 6.80 -1.44 7.96
CA ALA A 128 5.40 -1.75 7.71
C ALA A 128 4.49 -1.32 8.88
N ARG A 129 4.94 -1.54 10.11
CA ARG A 129 4.23 -1.05 11.31
C ARG A 129 4.11 0.48 11.31
N THR A 130 5.18 1.18 10.92
CA THR A 130 5.18 2.65 10.83
C THR A 130 4.18 3.14 9.77
N ILE A 131 4.14 2.49 8.60
CA ILE A 131 3.17 2.77 7.53
C ILE A 131 1.74 2.54 8.04
N ASN A 132 1.49 1.41 8.72
CA ASN A 132 0.17 1.03 9.21
C ASN A 132 -0.26 1.76 10.50
N GLN A 133 0.67 2.37 11.23
CA GLN A 133 0.41 3.12 12.48
C GLN A 133 0.13 4.59 12.26
N LYS A 134 0.21 5.09 11.02
CA LYS A 134 -0.16 6.48 10.75
C LYS A 134 -1.67 6.65 11.00
N GLU A 135 -2.01 7.05 12.22
CA GLU A 135 -3.39 7.33 12.62
C GLU A 135 -3.62 8.84 12.63
N ILE A 136 -4.82 9.24 12.26
CA ILE A 136 -5.31 10.59 12.48
C ILE A 136 -6.35 10.57 13.60
N SER A 137 -6.21 11.50 14.55
CA SER A 137 -7.20 11.69 15.62
C SER A 137 -8.15 12.81 15.21
N LEU A 138 -9.42 12.47 15.03
CA LEU A 138 -10.48 13.39 14.63
C LEU A 138 -11.43 13.61 15.82
N SER A 139 -11.72 14.87 16.14
CA SER A 139 -12.58 15.24 17.27
C SER A 139 -13.90 15.81 16.78
N GLY A 140 -15.01 15.15 17.12
CA GLY A 140 -16.36 15.57 16.75
C GLY A 140 -17.38 15.29 17.86
N TRP A 141 -18.20 16.29 18.19
CA TRP A 141 -19.35 16.22 19.14
C TRP A 141 -19.07 15.45 20.44
N GLY A 142 -17.89 15.66 21.05
CA GLY A 142 -17.52 15.02 22.32
C GLY A 142 -16.90 13.63 22.18
N GLU A 143 -16.74 13.13 20.97
CA GLU A 143 -16.03 11.90 20.65
C GLU A 143 -14.68 12.22 19.98
N ILE A 144 -13.62 11.49 20.34
CA ILE A 144 -12.34 11.47 19.63
C ILE A 144 -12.23 10.11 18.98
N ARG A 145 -12.11 10.09 17.65
CA ARG A 145 -11.92 8.86 16.89
C ARG A 145 -10.51 8.83 16.28
N LYS A 146 -9.80 7.74 16.51
CA LYS A 146 -8.56 7.43 15.84
C LYS A 146 -8.86 6.56 14.63
N ILE A 147 -8.42 6.98 13.47
CA ILE A 147 -8.64 6.28 12.21
C ILE A 147 -7.27 6.09 11.56
N LYS A 148 -6.97 4.88 11.11
CA LYS A 148 -5.77 4.63 10.32
C LYS A 148 -5.88 5.39 9.00
N VAL A 149 -4.83 6.10 8.65
CA VAL A 149 -4.81 6.93 7.44
C VAL A 149 -5.02 6.09 6.18
N ASN A 150 -4.49 4.87 6.16
CA ASN A 150 -4.65 3.95 5.04
C ASN A 150 -6.07 3.41 4.85
N ASP A 151 -6.90 3.41 5.91
CA ASP A 151 -8.28 2.96 5.84
C ASP A 151 -9.20 4.07 5.29
N ILE A 152 -8.72 5.32 5.16
CA ILE A 152 -9.52 6.47 4.75
C ILE A 152 -9.61 6.54 3.24
N SER A 153 -10.83 6.43 2.69
CA SER A 153 -11.09 6.60 1.27
C SER A 153 -11.13 8.07 0.84
N TYR A 154 -11.90 8.89 1.56
CA TYR A 154 -12.00 10.32 1.26
C TYR A 154 -12.62 11.12 2.40
N PHE A 155 -12.46 12.43 2.35
CA PHE A 155 -13.18 13.43 3.16
C PHE A 155 -14.10 14.25 2.27
N GLU A 156 -15.29 14.53 2.79
CA GLU A 156 -16.29 15.37 2.13
C GLU A 156 -16.75 16.49 3.07
N VAL A 157 -16.90 17.70 2.55
CA VAL A 157 -17.51 18.82 3.30
C VAL A 157 -18.96 18.97 2.93
N ILE A 158 -19.86 18.73 3.90
CA ILE A 158 -21.29 18.92 3.79
C ILE A 158 -21.73 19.92 4.88
N ASN A 159 -22.34 21.03 4.50
CA ASN A 159 -22.85 22.04 5.45
C ASN A 159 -21.81 22.50 6.50
N ARG A 160 -20.56 22.68 6.08
CA ARG A 160 -19.41 23.07 6.92
C ARG A 160 -18.95 21.99 7.91
N ILE A 161 -19.45 20.79 7.80
CA ILE A 161 -19.04 19.62 8.58
C ILE A 161 -18.20 18.75 7.67
N ILE A 162 -17.11 18.20 8.19
CA ILE A 162 -16.28 17.23 7.47
C ILE A 162 -16.78 15.83 7.81
N HIS A 163 -17.08 15.07 6.78
CA HIS A 163 -17.37 13.65 6.81
C HIS A 163 -16.12 12.91 6.32
N VAL A 164 -15.62 11.99 7.12
CA VAL A 164 -14.57 11.04 6.72
C VAL A 164 -15.20 9.69 6.45
N TYR A 165 -14.90 9.14 5.27
CA TYR A 165 -15.34 7.80 4.86
C TYR A 165 -14.14 6.88 4.87
N TYR A 166 -14.25 5.79 5.60
CA TYR A 166 -13.18 4.81 5.82
C TYR A 166 -13.77 3.40 5.90
N ASP A 167 -12.92 2.37 5.92
CA ASP A 167 -13.35 0.96 5.79
C ASP A 167 -14.40 0.53 6.82
N GLU A 168 -14.33 1.05 8.06
CA GLU A 168 -15.27 0.71 9.11
C GLU A 168 -16.56 1.58 9.10
N GLY A 169 -16.66 2.58 8.22
CA GLY A 169 -17.85 3.41 8.08
C GLY A 169 -17.59 4.90 7.86
N GLU A 170 -18.30 5.73 8.60
CA GLU A 170 -18.26 7.20 8.50
C GLU A 170 -18.09 7.83 9.88
N PHE A 171 -17.34 8.94 9.95
CA PHE A 171 -17.29 9.80 11.11
C PHE A 171 -17.37 11.27 10.71
N GLN A 172 -18.02 12.09 11.55
CA GLN A 172 -18.27 13.50 11.26
C GLN A 172 -17.59 14.38 12.30
N PHE A 173 -17.00 15.49 11.86
CA PHE A 173 -16.35 16.43 12.76
C PHE A 173 -16.28 17.84 12.19
N GLN A 174 -16.01 18.82 13.05
CA GLN A 174 -15.74 20.19 12.62
C GLN A 174 -14.26 20.36 12.32
N GLY A 175 -13.94 20.96 11.19
CA GLY A 175 -12.54 21.14 10.80
C GLY A 175 -12.38 21.94 9.51
N ASN A 176 -11.15 21.96 9.01
CA ASN A 176 -10.80 22.62 7.76
C ASN A 176 -10.11 21.62 6.82
N LEU A 177 -10.70 21.42 5.66
CA LEU A 177 -10.18 20.49 4.66
C LEU A 177 -8.76 20.85 4.18
N SER A 178 -8.40 22.15 4.17
CA SER A 178 -7.04 22.58 3.80
C SER A 178 -5.99 22.22 4.86
N VAL A 179 -6.39 22.12 6.13
CA VAL A 179 -5.49 21.61 7.19
C VAL A 179 -5.26 20.12 7.02
N LEU A 180 -6.32 19.35 6.73
CA LEU A 180 -6.19 17.92 6.45
C LEU A 180 -5.36 17.66 5.20
N GLU A 181 -5.54 18.45 4.13
CA GLU A 181 -4.74 18.39 2.92
C GLU A 181 -3.24 18.51 3.21
N GLN A 182 -2.85 19.47 4.09
CA GLN A 182 -1.46 19.65 4.50
C GLN A 182 -0.96 18.49 5.39
N GLN A 183 -1.78 18.03 6.35
CA GLN A 183 -1.41 16.95 7.28
C GLN A 183 -1.25 15.60 6.58
N LEU A 184 -2.00 15.38 5.50
CA LEU A 184 -2.06 14.11 4.78
C LEU A 184 -1.35 14.15 3.41
N ALA A 185 -0.65 15.23 3.07
CA ALA A 185 0.04 15.37 1.79
C ALA A 185 1.03 14.22 1.54
N ASP A 186 1.85 13.89 2.57
CA ASP A 186 2.84 12.81 2.49
C ASP A 186 2.20 11.40 2.61
N ALA A 187 0.89 11.33 2.79
CA ALA A 187 0.13 10.07 2.90
C ALA A 187 -0.69 9.78 1.64
N GLY A 188 -0.40 10.45 0.52
CA GLY A 188 -1.06 10.19 -0.75
C GLY A 188 -2.48 10.74 -0.85
N PHE A 189 -2.81 11.79 -0.08
CA PHE A 189 -4.09 12.47 -0.22
C PHE A 189 -4.00 13.66 -1.16
N LEU A 190 -5.00 13.81 -2.01
CA LEU A 190 -5.11 14.91 -2.97
C LEU A 190 -6.49 15.57 -2.93
N ARG A 191 -6.49 16.90 -2.95
CA ARG A 191 -7.74 17.66 -3.03
C ARG A 191 -8.21 17.78 -4.47
N VAL A 192 -9.28 17.08 -4.81
CA VAL A 192 -9.83 17.02 -6.17
C VAL A 192 -10.97 18.03 -6.42
N HIS A 193 -11.57 18.53 -5.35
CA HIS A 193 -12.65 19.52 -5.41
C HIS A 193 -12.64 20.39 -4.15
N ARG A 194 -13.30 21.55 -4.18
CA ARG A 194 -13.42 22.40 -2.99
C ARG A 194 -13.97 21.67 -1.74
N ASN A 195 -14.79 20.63 -1.96
CA ASN A 195 -15.43 19.86 -0.92
C ASN A 195 -14.84 18.45 -0.75
N TYR A 196 -13.89 18.01 -1.57
CA TYR A 196 -13.38 16.63 -1.55
C TYR A 196 -11.86 16.57 -1.48
N LEU A 197 -11.37 15.82 -0.49
CA LEU A 197 -9.98 15.38 -0.35
C LEU A 197 -9.99 13.85 -0.39
N ILE A 198 -9.31 13.24 -1.34
CA ILE A 198 -9.35 11.79 -1.59
C ILE A 198 -8.01 11.14 -1.29
N SER A 199 -8.04 9.88 -0.88
CA SER A 199 -6.87 9.02 -0.87
C SER A 199 -6.64 8.48 -2.28
N LEU A 200 -5.45 8.67 -2.82
CA LEU A 200 -5.10 8.21 -4.17
C LEU A 200 -5.08 6.67 -4.25
N SER A 201 -4.73 5.97 -3.15
CA SER A 201 -4.74 4.51 -3.07
C SER A 201 -6.14 3.88 -3.18
N HIS A 202 -7.19 4.68 -2.96
CA HIS A 202 -8.58 4.26 -3.08
C HIS A 202 -9.25 4.75 -4.39
N VAL A 203 -8.47 5.20 -5.37
CA VAL A 203 -8.97 5.58 -6.68
C VAL A 203 -9.05 4.37 -7.60
N GLU A 204 -10.23 4.07 -8.11
CA GLU A 204 -10.45 3.03 -9.12
C GLU A 204 -10.23 3.57 -10.54
N SER A 205 -10.85 4.71 -10.86
CA SER A 205 -10.69 5.35 -12.16
C SER A 205 -10.92 6.86 -12.11
N ILE A 206 -10.40 7.58 -13.11
CA ILE A 206 -10.55 9.02 -13.22
C ILE A 206 -11.10 9.42 -14.59
N THR A 207 -11.98 10.42 -14.59
CA THR A 207 -12.44 11.12 -15.79
C THR A 207 -12.27 12.62 -15.59
N PHE A 208 -12.48 13.40 -16.64
CA PHE A 208 -12.45 14.87 -16.55
C PHE A 208 -13.50 15.44 -15.57
N LYS A 209 -14.59 14.71 -15.30
CA LYS A 209 -15.72 15.18 -14.49
C LYS A 209 -15.75 14.61 -13.09
N TYR A 210 -15.33 13.36 -12.92
CA TYR A 210 -15.39 12.64 -11.66
C TYR A 210 -14.21 11.68 -11.48
N VAL A 211 -13.96 11.33 -10.24
CA VAL A 211 -13.14 10.20 -9.81
C VAL A 211 -14.05 9.13 -9.23
N LEU A 212 -13.86 7.88 -9.64
CA LEU A 212 -14.50 6.71 -9.06
C LEU A 212 -13.60 6.14 -7.98
N MET A 213 -14.13 6.00 -6.79
CA MET A 213 -13.44 5.42 -5.65
C MET A 213 -13.67 3.91 -5.59
N THR A 214 -12.76 3.12 -5.00
CA THR A 214 -12.86 1.66 -4.85
C THR A 214 -14.11 1.18 -4.10
N ASN A 215 -14.74 2.06 -3.31
CA ASN A 215 -16.04 1.79 -2.67
C ASN A 215 -17.24 2.06 -3.58
N GLY A 216 -17.03 2.33 -4.87
CA GLY A 216 -18.07 2.59 -5.88
C GLY A 216 -18.63 4.02 -5.87
N LYS A 217 -18.08 4.93 -5.05
CA LYS A 217 -18.57 6.32 -4.99
C LYS A 217 -17.94 7.17 -6.10
N GLU A 218 -18.77 7.85 -6.88
CA GLU A 218 -18.33 8.89 -7.81
C GLU A 218 -18.24 10.25 -7.12
N LEU A 219 -17.08 10.90 -7.18
CA LEU A 219 -16.83 12.21 -6.60
C LEU A 219 -16.48 13.22 -7.68
N PRO A 220 -17.02 14.46 -7.66
CA PRO A 220 -16.75 15.45 -8.69
C PRO A 220 -15.32 15.95 -8.65
N VAL A 221 -14.74 16.17 -9.81
CA VAL A 221 -13.40 16.75 -9.96
C VAL A 221 -13.52 18.21 -10.42
N GLY A 222 -12.86 19.11 -9.71
CA GLY A 222 -12.77 20.53 -10.09
C GLY A 222 -11.96 20.69 -11.39
N ARG A 223 -12.41 21.56 -12.30
CA ARG A 223 -11.76 21.78 -13.61
C ARG A 223 -10.27 22.07 -13.51
N THR A 224 -9.85 22.83 -12.51
CA THR A 224 -8.45 23.20 -12.27
C THR A 224 -7.64 22.09 -11.56
N ARG A 225 -8.30 21.09 -11.00
CA ARG A 225 -7.68 19.98 -10.24
C ARG A 225 -7.45 18.72 -11.07
N TYR A 226 -8.08 18.63 -12.24
CA TYR A 226 -7.97 17.43 -13.07
C TYR A 226 -6.55 17.15 -13.56
N SER A 227 -5.80 18.18 -13.97
CA SER A 227 -4.42 18.00 -14.40
C SER A 227 -3.52 17.49 -13.27
N GLU A 228 -3.67 18.05 -12.08
CA GLU A 228 -2.96 17.62 -10.87
C GLU A 228 -3.31 16.17 -10.49
N LEU A 229 -4.61 15.83 -10.49
CA LEU A 229 -5.08 14.47 -10.24
C LEU A 229 -4.52 13.48 -11.26
N LYS A 230 -4.57 13.85 -12.55
CA LYS A 230 -4.05 13.00 -13.63
C LYS A 230 -2.55 12.74 -13.48
N GLU A 231 -1.77 13.77 -13.14
CA GLU A 231 -0.34 13.61 -12.88
C GLU A 231 -0.08 12.78 -11.62
N ALA A 232 -0.83 13.00 -10.53
CA ALA A 232 -0.69 12.22 -9.31
C ALA A 232 -0.99 10.74 -9.54
N VAL A 233 -2.10 10.42 -10.23
CA VAL A 233 -2.44 9.03 -10.57
C VAL A 233 -1.42 8.44 -11.53
N LYS A 234 -0.92 9.20 -12.52
CA LYS A 234 0.17 8.73 -13.39
C LYS A 234 1.45 8.45 -12.60
N ASN A 235 1.82 9.34 -11.69
CA ASN A 235 3.02 9.16 -10.87
C ASN A 235 2.89 7.93 -9.95
N MET A 236 1.70 7.60 -9.45
CA MET A 236 1.45 6.31 -8.79
C MET A 236 1.58 5.12 -9.75
N ILE A 237 1.32 5.34 -11.04
CA ILE A 237 1.45 4.32 -12.10
C ILE A 237 2.89 4.20 -12.61
N PHE A 238 3.72 5.27 -12.53
CA PHE A 238 5.06 5.34 -13.13
C PHE A 238 6.21 5.47 -12.11
N HIS A 239 5.91 5.48 -10.82
CA HIS A 239 6.87 5.40 -9.71
C HIS A 239 6.51 4.23 -8.78
#